data_44ec8b9858b36744950f133ef750d556
#
_entry.id   44ec8b9858b36744950f133ef750d556
#
_cell.length_a   1.000
_cell.length_b   1.000
_cell.length_c   1.000
_cell.angle_alpha   90.00
_cell.angle_beta   90.00
_cell.angle_gamma   90.00
#
_symmetry.space_group_name_H-M   'P 1'
#
loop_
_entity.id
_entity.type
_entity.pdbx_description
1 polymer ?
#
loop_
_entity_poly.entity_id
_entity_poly.type
_entity_poly.pdbx_seq_one_letter_code
_entity_poly.pdbx_strand_id
1 'polypeptide(L)'
;MSILSNRINNLAESATIKMAKLGRELAAKGVDVISLSLGETDFFTPDFVKDAAKKAIDANYSYYTPVAGIPDLRKAIAAKLKRENNLDYNFDQIVVSTGAKQSLANAIMCLVNPGDEVVIPTPYWVSYSELVKLAEGEAVFINATIDTDFKISPEELEAAITPKTKLFMFSSPNNPTGTVYTREELAALVKVFEKHPGIFIISDEIYEHINFIGEHVSIAEFESVKDRVIIINGLSKAYAMTGWRLGFSASNKAIADACDKLQSQVTSGTCSITQHAGAAAYQGSLDSVKEMQKVFLKRRDLVYTLLKDIQGLKVNLPAGAFYFFPDVRSFFGKTAPDGSIIANGDDLALYLLNTGHVAVVSGDSFGDPNGLRISYAAAEDKLIEAMSRIKYALEQLKDAKAVPAV
;
A
#
# COMPACT_ATOMS: atom_id res chain seq x y z
N MET A 1 13.73 -29.15 -16.69
CA MET A 1 13.22 -27.85 -17.19
C MET A 1 11.92 -27.55 -16.47
N SER A 2 11.71 -26.30 -16.04
CA SER A 2 10.41 -25.89 -15.47
C SER A 2 9.32 -25.99 -16.53
N ILE A 3 8.13 -26.49 -16.15
CA ILE A 3 6.94 -26.52 -17.00
C ILE A 3 6.25 -25.13 -17.05
N LEU A 4 6.67 -24.22 -16.18
CA LEU A 4 6.10 -22.88 -16.04
C LEU A 4 6.91 -21.85 -16.84
N SER A 5 6.27 -20.76 -17.22
CA SER A 5 6.95 -19.64 -17.89
C SER A 5 7.99 -18.99 -16.99
N ASN A 6 9.04 -18.40 -17.57
CA ASN A 6 10.03 -17.63 -16.82
C ASN A 6 9.38 -16.50 -16.03
N ARG A 7 8.35 -15.88 -16.59
CA ARG A 7 7.60 -14.80 -15.97
C ARG A 7 7.03 -15.17 -14.62
N ILE A 8 6.38 -16.34 -14.50
CA ILE A 8 5.83 -16.79 -13.22
C ILE A 8 6.92 -17.32 -12.26
N ASN A 9 7.99 -17.90 -12.79
CA ASN A 9 9.11 -18.38 -11.96
C ASN A 9 9.89 -17.22 -11.30
N ASN A 10 9.85 -16.03 -11.90
CA ASN A 10 10.52 -14.84 -11.39
C ASN A 10 9.68 -14.04 -10.37
N LEU A 11 8.39 -14.38 -10.19
CA LEU A 11 7.54 -13.72 -9.21
C LEU A 11 7.70 -14.34 -7.82
N ALA A 12 7.79 -13.48 -6.81
CA ALA A 12 7.79 -13.89 -5.41
C ALA A 12 6.36 -14.00 -4.86
N GLU A 13 6.14 -14.93 -3.92
CA GLU A 13 4.90 -14.96 -3.14
C GLU A 13 4.84 -13.72 -2.22
N SER A 14 3.65 -13.13 -2.07
CA SER A 14 3.46 -11.98 -1.17
C SER A 14 3.74 -12.36 0.29
N ALA A 15 4.78 -11.76 0.89
CA ALA A 15 5.15 -12.00 2.29
C ALA A 15 4.00 -11.69 3.27
N THR A 16 3.18 -10.70 2.97
CA THR A 16 1.97 -10.35 3.75
C THR A 16 0.98 -11.52 3.79
N ILE A 17 0.73 -12.16 2.63
CA ILE A 17 -0.18 -13.32 2.53
C ILE A 17 0.44 -14.54 3.21
N LYS A 18 1.73 -14.78 3.02
CA LYS A 18 2.49 -15.87 3.66
C LYS A 18 2.41 -15.78 5.18
N MET A 19 2.68 -14.60 5.76
CA MET A 19 2.61 -14.39 7.21
C MET A 19 1.18 -14.57 7.75
N ALA A 20 0.16 -14.06 7.03
CA ALA A 20 -1.23 -14.25 7.41
C ALA A 20 -1.66 -15.73 7.36
N LYS A 21 -1.12 -16.51 6.41
CA LYS A 21 -1.34 -17.96 6.33
C LYS A 21 -0.74 -18.68 7.53
N LEU A 22 0.53 -18.39 7.87
CA LEU A 22 1.20 -18.97 9.04
C LEU A 22 0.46 -18.65 10.34
N GLY A 23 -0.01 -17.39 10.51
CA GLY A 23 -0.83 -17.01 11.66
C GLY A 23 -2.13 -17.83 11.76
N ARG A 24 -2.84 -18.03 10.63
CA ARG A 24 -4.05 -18.87 10.61
C ARG A 24 -3.76 -20.34 10.91
N GLU A 25 -2.65 -20.88 10.44
CA GLU A 25 -2.24 -22.26 10.73
C GLU A 25 -1.95 -22.48 12.21
N LEU A 26 -1.33 -21.51 12.89
CA LEU A 26 -1.14 -21.54 14.35
C LEU A 26 -2.47 -21.40 15.10
N ALA A 27 -3.34 -20.48 14.68
CA ALA A 27 -4.66 -20.30 15.26
C ALA A 27 -5.51 -21.59 15.13
N ALA A 28 -5.43 -22.30 14.01
CA ALA A 28 -6.11 -23.59 13.83
C ALA A 28 -5.58 -24.70 14.77
N LYS A 29 -4.37 -24.54 15.32
CA LYS A 29 -3.82 -25.43 16.36
C LYS A 29 -4.18 -24.99 17.78
N GLY A 30 -5.05 -23.98 17.96
CA GLY A 30 -5.51 -23.49 19.25
C GLY A 30 -4.63 -22.37 19.86
N VAL A 31 -3.65 -21.84 19.11
CA VAL A 31 -2.82 -20.72 19.58
C VAL A 31 -3.58 -19.40 19.39
N ASP A 32 -3.67 -18.56 20.42
CA ASP A 32 -4.27 -17.22 20.32
C ASP A 32 -3.31 -16.25 19.62
N VAL A 33 -3.40 -16.19 18.29
CA VAL A 33 -2.57 -15.32 17.45
C VAL A 33 -3.28 -14.00 17.15
N ILE A 34 -2.60 -12.89 17.45
CA ILE A 34 -3.03 -11.54 17.02
C ILE A 34 -2.37 -11.22 15.68
N SER A 35 -3.17 -11.05 14.63
CA SER A 35 -2.64 -10.76 13.29
C SER A 35 -2.60 -9.26 13.03
N LEU A 36 -1.40 -8.71 12.93
CA LEU A 36 -1.11 -7.33 12.51
C LEU A 36 -0.38 -7.30 11.15
N SER A 37 -0.49 -8.39 10.37
CA SER A 37 0.19 -8.56 9.08
C SER A 37 -0.62 -8.06 7.89
N LEU A 38 -1.95 -7.97 8.00
CA LEU A 38 -2.82 -7.57 6.88
C LEU A 38 -3.09 -6.07 6.85
N GLY A 39 -3.22 -5.54 5.65
CA GLY A 39 -3.69 -4.17 5.40
C GLY A 39 -5.22 -4.13 5.29
N GLU A 40 -5.93 -4.63 6.29
CA GLU A 40 -7.39 -4.71 6.32
C GLU A 40 -7.91 -4.11 7.61
N THR A 41 -8.98 -3.31 7.52
CA THR A 41 -9.59 -2.63 8.65
C THR A 41 -10.65 -3.51 9.33
N ASP A 42 -10.86 -3.33 10.62
CA ASP A 42 -11.92 -3.94 11.43
C ASP A 42 -13.27 -3.21 11.32
N PHE A 43 -13.34 -2.13 10.57
CA PHE A 43 -14.58 -1.41 10.30
C PHE A 43 -15.45 -2.14 9.27
N PHE A 44 -16.75 -1.82 9.31
CA PHE A 44 -17.68 -2.32 8.32
C PHE A 44 -17.91 -1.29 7.21
N THR A 45 -18.19 -1.79 6.01
CA THR A 45 -18.67 -0.96 4.90
C THR A 45 -19.92 -0.17 5.34
N PRO A 46 -20.00 1.15 5.08
CA PRO A 46 -21.15 1.97 5.45
C PRO A 46 -22.49 1.42 4.93
N ASP A 47 -23.54 1.54 5.71
CA ASP A 47 -24.84 0.95 5.40
C ASP A 47 -25.42 1.45 4.08
N PHE A 48 -25.31 2.75 3.78
CA PHE A 48 -25.81 3.31 2.52
C PHE A 48 -25.13 2.71 1.28
N VAL A 49 -23.84 2.30 1.39
CA VAL A 49 -23.11 1.60 0.32
C VAL A 49 -23.62 0.17 0.17
N LYS A 50 -23.82 -0.54 1.30
CA LYS A 50 -24.40 -1.90 1.29
C LYS A 50 -25.83 -1.90 0.73
N ASP A 51 -26.62 -0.90 1.06
CA ASP A 51 -28.00 -0.78 0.56
C ASP A 51 -28.05 -0.49 -0.94
N ALA A 52 -27.09 0.30 -1.46
CA ALA A 52 -26.95 0.48 -2.90
C ALA A 52 -26.63 -0.85 -3.62
N ALA A 53 -25.77 -1.69 -3.03
CA ALA A 53 -25.47 -3.02 -3.57
C ALA A 53 -26.72 -3.94 -3.56
N LYS A 54 -27.47 -3.97 -2.46
CA LYS A 54 -28.72 -4.75 -2.38
C LYS A 54 -29.72 -4.31 -3.45
N LYS A 55 -29.91 -2.99 -3.62
CA LYS A 55 -30.77 -2.44 -4.69
C LYS A 55 -30.29 -2.85 -6.08
N ALA A 56 -28.98 -2.89 -6.31
CA ALA A 56 -28.42 -3.33 -7.58
C ALA A 56 -28.69 -4.82 -7.84
N ILE A 57 -28.65 -5.67 -6.81
CA ILE A 57 -29.03 -7.09 -6.89
C ILE A 57 -30.52 -7.21 -7.23
N ASP A 58 -31.38 -6.53 -6.50
CA ASP A 58 -32.84 -6.58 -6.70
C ASP A 58 -33.28 -6.05 -8.07
N ALA A 59 -32.52 -5.07 -8.60
CA ALA A 59 -32.72 -4.51 -9.94
C ALA A 59 -32.12 -5.37 -11.07
N ASN A 60 -31.55 -6.53 -10.76
CA ASN A 60 -30.96 -7.47 -11.71
C ASN A 60 -29.80 -6.86 -12.56
N TYR A 61 -28.95 -6.04 -11.97
CA TYR A 61 -27.71 -5.57 -12.62
C TYR A 61 -26.68 -6.71 -12.73
N SER A 62 -27.01 -7.73 -13.53
CA SER A 62 -26.22 -8.97 -13.65
C SER A 62 -25.54 -9.14 -15.01
N TYR A 63 -25.65 -8.13 -15.87
CA TYR A 63 -25.08 -8.17 -17.22
C TYR A 63 -23.71 -7.51 -17.29
N TYR A 64 -22.98 -7.77 -18.37
CA TYR A 64 -21.71 -7.08 -18.64
C TYR A 64 -21.91 -5.56 -18.66
N THR A 65 -20.95 -4.89 -18.07
CA THR A 65 -20.84 -3.42 -18.10
C THR A 65 -19.80 -2.99 -19.12
N PRO A 66 -19.75 -1.71 -19.49
CA PRO A 66 -18.57 -1.16 -20.18
C PRO A 66 -17.28 -1.52 -19.41
N VAL A 67 -16.23 -1.85 -20.12
CA VAL A 67 -14.96 -2.33 -19.54
C VAL A 67 -14.37 -1.31 -18.58
N ALA A 68 -14.32 -0.03 -18.97
CA ALA A 68 -13.82 1.05 -18.13
C ALA A 68 -14.76 1.39 -16.94
N GLY A 69 -15.90 0.73 -16.81
CA GLY A 69 -16.89 0.97 -15.75
C GLY A 69 -18.14 1.73 -16.23
N ILE A 70 -19.22 1.63 -15.45
CA ILE A 70 -20.48 2.30 -15.75
C ILE A 70 -20.31 3.83 -15.72
N PRO A 71 -20.97 4.58 -16.63
CA PRO A 71 -20.85 6.03 -16.71
C PRO A 71 -21.12 6.75 -15.39
N ASP A 72 -22.11 6.29 -14.62
CA ASP A 72 -22.50 6.93 -13.35
C ASP A 72 -21.39 6.85 -12.30
N LEU A 73 -20.68 5.71 -12.19
CA LEU A 73 -19.54 5.57 -11.31
C LEU A 73 -18.36 6.44 -11.77
N ARG A 74 -18.03 6.42 -13.05
CA ARG A 74 -16.93 7.21 -13.61
C ARG A 74 -17.15 8.71 -13.44
N LYS A 75 -18.41 9.17 -13.61
CA LYS A 75 -18.81 10.57 -13.32
C LYS A 75 -18.73 10.89 -11.82
N ALA A 76 -19.13 9.96 -10.95
CA ALA A 76 -19.02 10.12 -9.51
C ALA A 76 -17.56 10.23 -9.05
N ILE A 77 -16.66 9.43 -9.64
CA ILE A 77 -15.21 9.52 -9.39
C ILE A 77 -14.65 10.85 -9.89
N ALA A 78 -15.00 11.32 -11.10
CA ALA A 78 -14.58 12.62 -11.62
C ALA A 78 -15.05 13.77 -10.70
N ALA A 79 -16.31 13.73 -10.25
CA ALA A 79 -16.85 14.70 -9.30
C ALA A 79 -16.12 14.67 -7.93
N LYS A 80 -15.75 13.48 -7.45
CA LYS A 80 -14.93 13.30 -6.24
C LYS A 80 -13.55 13.93 -6.42
N LEU A 81 -12.84 13.63 -7.51
CA LEU A 81 -11.52 14.19 -7.78
C LEU A 81 -11.55 15.72 -7.84
N LYS A 82 -12.62 16.30 -8.41
CA LYS A 82 -12.79 17.75 -8.40
C LYS A 82 -13.06 18.31 -7.01
N ARG A 83 -13.97 17.69 -6.27
CA ARG A 83 -14.44 18.17 -4.96
C ARG A 83 -13.38 18.02 -3.88
N GLU A 84 -12.63 16.91 -3.87
CA GLU A 84 -11.74 16.52 -2.76
C GLU A 84 -10.25 16.77 -3.06
N ASN A 85 -9.87 16.72 -4.34
CA ASN A 85 -8.46 16.85 -4.76
C ASN A 85 -8.20 18.05 -5.66
N ASN A 86 -9.22 18.88 -5.97
CA ASN A 86 -9.15 19.99 -6.92
C ASN A 86 -8.61 19.58 -8.32
N LEU A 87 -8.88 18.35 -8.75
CA LEU A 87 -8.41 17.78 -10.01
C LEU A 87 -9.55 17.68 -11.02
N ASP A 88 -9.35 18.27 -12.20
CA ASP A 88 -10.28 18.16 -13.31
C ASP A 88 -9.90 16.98 -14.21
N TYR A 89 -10.75 15.95 -14.20
CA TYR A 89 -10.71 14.82 -15.12
C TYR A 89 -12.09 14.63 -15.75
N ASN A 90 -12.12 14.38 -17.05
CA ASN A 90 -13.34 13.89 -17.69
C ASN A 90 -13.58 12.44 -17.28
N PHE A 91 -14.85 12.02 -17.27
CA PHE A 91 -15.18 10.64 -16.89
C PHE A 91 -14.56 9.58 -17.82
N ASP A 92 -14.24 9.92 -19.07
CA ASP A 92 -13.59 9.03 -20.03
C ASP A 92 -12.06 8.89 -19.83
N GLN A 93 -11.50 9.66 -18.91
CA GLN A 93 -10.12 9.56 -18.43
C GLN A 93 -10.00 8.64 -17.19
N ILE A 94 -11.09 8.00 -16.78
CA ILE A 94 -11.18 7.14 -15.60
C ILE A 94 -11.47 5.72 -16.02
N VAL A 95 -10.66 4.76 -15.52
CA VAL A 95 -10.86 3.32 -15.73
C VAL A 95 -11.06 2.65 -14.39
N VAL A 96 -12.22 2.05 -14.18
CA VAL A 96 -12.58 1.28 -12.99
C VAL A 96 -12.10 -0.15 -13.15
N SER A 97 -11.42 -0.68 -12.14
CA SER A 97 -10.78 -2.00 -12.17
C SER A 97 -11.14 -2.83 -10.92
N THR A 98 -10.80 -4.11 -10.94
CA THR A 98 -11.02 -5.04 -9.82
C THR A 98 -10.02 -4.78 -8.69
N GLY A 99 -10.16 -3.62 -8.04
CA GLY A 99 -9.30 -3.07 -7.01
C GLY A 99 -8.10 -2.29 -7.58
N ALA A 100 -7.54 -1.40 -6.76
CA ALA A 100 -6.39 -0.56 -7.12
C ALA A 100 -5.18 -1.37 -7.64
N LYS A 101 -4.98 -2.61 -7.16
CA LYS A 101 -3.92 -3.48 -7.66
C LYS A 101 -4.04 -3.78 -9.16
N GLN A 102 -5.26 -3.99 -9.68
CA GLN A 102 -5.46 -4.18 -11.11
C GLN A 102 -5.23 -2.88 -11.86
N SER A 103 -5.65 -1.73 -11.33
CA SER A 103 -5.37 -0.43 -11.95
C SER A 103 -3.87 -0.17 -12.08
N LEU A 104 -3.08 -0.51 -11.04
CA LEU A 104 -1.61 -0.49 -11.07
C LEU A 104 -1.05 -1.42 -12.15
N ALA A 105 -1.49 -2.68 -12.15
CA ALA A 105 -1.03 -3.66 -13.13
C ALA A 105 -1.32 -3.20 -14.56
N ASN A 106 -2.53 -2.68 -14.82
CA ASN A 106 -2.90 -2.15 -16.12
C ASN A 106 -1.98 -0.99 -16.54
N ALA A 107 -1.75 -0.02 -15.65
CA ALA A 107 -0.91 1.14 -15.95
C ALA A 107 0.53 0.74 -16.26
N ILE A 108 1.13 -0.13 -15.43
CA ILE A 108 2.50 -0.60 -15.62
C ILE A 108 2.62 -1.39 -16.93
N MET A 109 1.73 -2.35 -17.17
CA MET A 109 1.71 -3.16 -18.40
C MET A 109 1.49 -2.36 -19.69
N CYS A 110 0.80 -1.20 -19.59
CA CYS A 110 0.58 -0.32 -20.73
C CYS A 110 1.76 0.61 -21.02
N LEU A 111 2.62 0.89 -20.03
CA LEU A 111 3.67 1.91 -20.14
C LEU A 111 5.08 1.33 -20.23
N VAL A 112 5.33 0.17 -19.62
CA VAL A 112 6.66 -0.42 -19.44
C VAL A 112 6.90 -1.51 -20.48
N ASN A 113 8.00 -1.40 -21.21
CA ASN A 113 8.50 -2.44 -22.09
C ASN A 113 9.60 -3.26 -21.41
N PRO A 114 9.96 -4.44 -21.94
CA PRO A 114 11.12 -5.18 -21.45
C PRO A 114 12.39 -4.32 -21.41
N GLY A 115 13.03 -4.23 -20.24
CA GLY A 115 14.25 -3.46 -20.01
C GLY A 115 14.06 -1.97 -19.73
N ASP A 116 12.83 -1.44 -19.75
CA ASP A 116 12.54 -0.09 -19.23
C ASP A 116 12.71 -0.08 -17.71
N GLU A 117 13.25 1.01 -17.17
CA GLU A 117 13.46 1.19 -15.75
C GLU A 117 12.26 1.87 -15.09
N VAL A 118 11.89 1.34 -13.91
CA VAL A 118 10.87 1.90 -13.03
C VAL A 118 11.51 2.28 -11.70
N VAL A 119 11.58 3.58 -11.42
CA VAL A 119 12.16 4.11 -10.18
C VAL A 119 11.13 4.03 -9.05
N ILE A 120 11.51 3.42 -7.93
CA ILE A 120 10.65 3.17 -6.76
C ILE A 120 11.39 3.57 -5.48
N PRO A 121 10.92 4.58 -4.72
CA PRO A 121 11.42 4.82 -3.37
C PRO A 121 11.14 3.65 -2.44
N THR A 122 12.14 3.22 -1.66
CA THR A 122 11.94 2.25 -0.57
C THR A 122 11.69 2.98 0.75
N PRO A 123 10.97 2.40 1.71
CA PRO A 123 10.15 1.19 1.60
C PRO A 123 8.89 1.41 0.74
N TYR A 124 8.49 0.38 0.02
CA TYR A 124 7.36 0.41 -0.93
C TYR A 124 6.39 -0.76 -0.68
N TRP A 125 5.18 -0.68 -1.23
CA TRP A 125 4.25 -1.79 -1.16
C TRP A 125 4.72 -3.00 -1.98
N VAL A 126 4.83 -4.15 -1.32
CA VAL A 126 5.42 -5.41 -1.84
C VAL A 126 5.04 -5.80 -3.28
N SER A 127 3.89 -5.33 -3.77
CA SER A 127 3.44 -5.67 -5.12
C SER A 127 4.06 -4.81 -6.22
N TYR A 128 4.71 -3.68 -5.90
CA TYR A 128 5.22 -2.79 -6.93
C TYR A 128 6.33 -3.45 -7.75
N SER A 129 7.37 -3.95 -7.12
CA SER A 129 8.46 -4.63 -7.80
C SER A 129 8.00 -5.87 -8.56
N GLU A 130 7.04 -6.61 -8.01
CA GLU A 130 6.50 -7.80 -8.66
C GLU A 130 5.68 -7.46 -9.92
N LEU A 131 4.93 -6.35 -9.91
CA LEU A 131 4.22 -5.87 -11.11
C LEU A 131 5.19 -5.36 -12.18
N VAL A 132 6.29 -4.72 -11.79
CA VAL A 132 7.36 -4.34 -12.72
C VAL A 132 8.00 -5.57 -13.37
N LYS A 133 8.33 -6.60 -12.59
CA LYS A 133 8.83 -7.89 -13.11
C LYS A 133 7.82 -8.56 -14.05
N LEU A 134 6.52 -8.48 -13.74
CA LEU A 134 5.47 -9.03 -14.59
C LEU A 134 5.42 -8.34 -15.96
N ALA A 135 5.71 -7.04 -16.01
CA ALA A 135 5.84 -6.26 -17.24
C ALA A 135 7.22 -6.41 -17.92
N GLU A 136 8.12 -7.24 -17.37
CA GLU A 136 9.50 -7.45 -17.84
C GLU A 136 10.37 -6.18 -17.79
N GLY A 137 9.98 -5.20 -16.93
CA GLY A 137 10.75 -4.01 -16.61
C GLY A 137 11.77 -4.25 -15.50
N GLU A 138 12.63 -3.28 -15.26
CA GLU A 138 13.67 -3.29 -14.23
C GLU A 138 13.33 -2.29 -13.12
N ALA A 139 13.22 -2.75 -11.86
CA ALA A 139 13.00 -1.86 -10.73
C ALA A 139 14.33 -1.23 -10.27
N VAL A 140 14.36 0.10 -10.20
CA VAL A 140 15.49 0.89 -9.67
C VAL A 140 15.05 1.49 -8.34
N PHE A 141 15.75 1.15 -7.25
CA PHE A 141 15.34 1.56 -5.91
C PHE A 141 16.13 2.79 -5.43
N ILE A 142 15.41 3.73 -4.80
CA ILE A 142 16.00 4.82 -4.02
C ILE A 142 15.77 4.51 -2.55
N ASN A 143 16.85 4.28 -1.81
CA ASN A 143 16.76 3.84 -0.42
C ASN A 143 16.52 5.04 0.50
N ALA A 144 15.27 5.24 0.93
CA ALA A 144 14.92 6.16 2.00
C ALA A 144 14.92 5.43 3.35
N THR A 145 15.31 6.13 4.40
CA THR A 145 15.47 5.56 5.73
C THR A 145 14.59 6.26 6.77
N ILE A 146 14.49 5.67 7.94
CA ILE A 146 13.78 6.29 9.07
C ILE A 146 14.36 7.67 9.45
N ASP A 147 15.63 7.95 9.14
CA ASP A 147 16.28 9.23 9.43
C ASP A 147 15.78 10.37 8.54
N THR A 148 15.25 10.04 7.35
CA THR A 148 14.61 10.98 6.42
C THR A 148 13.09 10.85 6.44
N ASP A 149 12.52 10.23 7.48
CA ASP A 149 11.11 9.87 7.54
C ASP A 149 10.65 9.08 6.30
N PHE A 150 11.54 8.22 5.78
CA PHE A 150 11.33 7.40 4.58
C PHE A 150 10.93 8.20 3.33
N LYS A 151 11.41 9.44 3.20
CA LYS A 151 11.22 10.31 2.03
C LYS A 151 12.52 10.46 1.26
N ILE A 152 12.39 10.55 -0.04
CA ILE A 152 13.53 10.82 -0.94
C ILE A 152 13.67 12.33 -1.19
N SER A 153 14.89 12.75 -1.43
CA SER A 153 15.21 14.11 -1.88
C SER A 153 15.15 14.25 -3.41
N PRO A 154 15.04 15.49 -3.94
CA PRO A 154 15.18 15.74 -5.37
C PRO A 154 16.51 15.27 -5.95
N GLU A 155 17.59 15.38 -5.20
CA GLU A 155 18.95 14.97 -5.61
C GLU A 155 19.05 13.46 -5.76
N GLU A 156 18.45 12.71 -4.84
CA GLU A 156 18.38 11.23 -4.93
C GLU A 156 17.52 10.80 -6.10
N LEU A 157 16.41 11.47 -6.37
CA LEU A 157 15.58 11.22 -7.54
C LEU A 157 16.34 11.49 -8.84
N GLU A 158 17.01 12.66 -8.95
CA GLU A 158 17.81 13.02 -10.13
C GLU A 158 18.92 11.98 -10.41
N ALA A 159 19.60 11.52 -9.35
CA ALA A 159 20.68 10.54 -9.44
C ALA A 159 20.20 9.14 -9.89
N ALA A 160 18.94 8.78 -9.62
CA ALA A 160 18.37 7.49 -10.00
C ALA A 160 17.85 7.45 -11.44
N ILE A 161 17.67 8.60 -12.09
CA ILE A 161 17.15 8.70 -13.44
C ILE A 161 18.24 8.38 -14.47
N THR A 162 17.92 7.50 -15.41
CA THR A 162 18.76 7.15 -16.56
C THR A 162 17.97 7.35 -17.88
N PRO A 163 18.63 7.24 -19.04
CA PRO A 163 17.90 7.25 -20.32
C PRO A 163 16.88 6.12 -20.51
N LYS A 164 16.94 5.06 -19.69
CA LYS A 164 15.99 3.95 -19.69
C LYS A 164 14.81 4.17 -18.73
N THR A 165 14.87 5.18 -17.88
CA THR A 165 13.82 5.46 -16.88
C THR A 165 12.53 5.85 -17.59
N LYS A 166 11.52 5.00 -17.48
CA LYS A 166 10.20 5.17 -18.08
C LYS A 166 9.15 5.62 -17.09
N LEU A 167 9.25 5.16 -15.84
CA LEU A 167 8.22 5.32 -14.85
C LEU A 167 8.83 5.62 -13.46
N PHE A 168 8.21 6.51 -12.72
CA PHE A 168 8.40 6.67 -11.28
C PHE A 168 7.11 6.23 -10.58
N MET A 169 7.22 5.47 -9.51
CA MET A 169 6.05 4.96 -8.78
C MET A 169 6.23 5.09 -7.27
N PHE A 170 5.26 5.72 -6.61
CA PHE A 170 5.26 5.91 -5.16
C PHE A 170 3.84 5.88 -4.59
N SER A 171 3.71 5.82 -3.26
CA SER A 171 2.43 6.01 -2.56
C SER A 171 2.53 7.09 -1.50
N SER A 172 1.46 7.90 -1.39
CA SER A 172 1.30 8.90 -0.35
C SER A 172 -0.20 9.04 -0.01
N PRO A 173 -0.61 8.70 1.22
CA PRO A 173 0.16 8.09 2.32
C PRO A 173 0.74 6.72 1.99
N ASN A 174 1.92 6.42 2.54
CA ASN A 174 2.71 5.25 2.16
C ASN A 174 2.32 3.98 2.94
N ASN A 175 2.35 2.85 2.26
CA ASN A 175 2.44 1.50 2.84
C ASN A 175 3.83 0.95 2.48
N PRO A 176 4.75 0.74 3.46
CA PRO A 176 4.46 0.36 4.86
C PRO A 176 4.68 1.46 5.92
N THR A 177 5.20 2.63 5.58
CA THR A 177 5.79 3.57 6.56
C THR A 177 4.79 4.55 7.19
N GLY A 178 3.62 4.72 6.58
CA GLY A 178 2.66 5.76 6.96
C GLY A 178 3.13 7.19 6.64
N THR A 179 4.20 7.35 5.89
CA THR A 179 4.73 8.64 5.48
C THR A 179 3.79 9.33 4.50
N VAL A 180 3.71 10.66 4.59
CA VAL A 180 2.94 11.52 3.69
C VAL A 180 3.86 12.63 3.16
N TYR A 181 3.92 12.78 1.84
CA TYR A 181 4.61 13.90 1.22
C TYR A 181 3.78 15.19 1.34
N THR A 182 4.43 16.28 1.76
CA THR A 182 3.82 17.61 1.77
C THR A 182 3.80 18.23 0.36
N ARG A 183 3.07 19.32 0.19
CA ARG A 183 3.03 20.06 -1.07
C ARG A 183 4.41 20.57 -1.50
N GLU A 184 5.20 21.04 -0.55
CA GLU A 184 6.55 21.57 -0.78
C GLU A 184 7.51 20.46 -1.22
N GLU A 185 7.43 19.30 -0.57
CA GLU A 185 8.23 18.12 -0.93
C GLU A 185 7.87 17.61 -2.34
N LEU A 186 6.56 17.49 -2.65
CA LEU A 186 6.12 17.13 -3.99
C LEU A 186 6.54 18.17 -5.03
N ALA A 187 6.43 19.47 -4.73
CA ALA A 187 6.87 20.53 -5.63
C ALA A 187 8.37 20.46 -5.94
N ALA A 188 9.19 20.04 -4.96
CA ALA A 188 10.61 19.84 -5.16
C ALA A 188 10.91 18.65 -6.10
N LEU A 189 10.18 17.53 -5.95
CA LEU A 189 10.28 16.38 -6.87
C LEU A 189 9.78 16.73 -8.28
N VAL A 190 8.71 17.52 -8.40
CA VAL A 190 8.15 17.97 -9.69
C VAL A 190 9.20 18.73 -10.51
N LYS A 191 10.04 19.57 -9.88
CA LYS A 191 11.13 20.27 -10.58
C LYS A 191 12.15 19.32 -11.23
N VAL A 192 12.33 18.12 -10.67
CA VAL A 192 13.15 17.08 -11.29
C VAL A 192 12.41 16.52 -12.52
N PHE A 193 11.14 16.17 -12.39
CA PHE A 193 10.36 15.63 -13.51
C PHE A 193 10.19 16.62 -14.66
N GLU A 194 10.19 17.94 -14.40
CA GLU A 194 10.17 18.97 -15.44
C GLU A 194 11.38 18.89 -16.38
N LYS A 195 12.54 18.45 -15.88
CA LYS A 195 13.74 18.23 -16.70
C LYS A 195 13.68 16.93 -17.50
N HIS A 196 12.83 15.98 -17.07
CA HIS A 196 12.70 14.64 -17.65
C HIS A 196 11.29 14.38 -18.18
N PRO A 197 10.87 15.03 -19.29
CA PRO A 197 9.48 14.98 -19.76
C PRO A 197 9.02 13.61 -20.27
N GLY A 198 9.94 12.66 -20.47
CA GLY A 198 9.63 11.28 -20.89
C GLY A 198 9.19 10.35 -19.77
N ILE A 199 9.31 10.76 -18.51
CA ILE A 199 8.98 9.92 -17.36
C ILE A 199 7.52 10.10 -16.98
N PHE A 200 6.80 8.99 -16.87
CA PHE A 200 5.45 8.92 -16.29
C PHE A 200 5.51 8.75 -14.78
N ILE A 201 4.44 9.09 -14.08
CA ILE A 201 4.37 9.06 -12.61
C ILE A 201 3.12 8.30 -12.20
N ILE A 202 3.27 7.18 -11.50
CA ILE A 202 2.17 6.53 -10.80
C ILE A 202 2.13 7.04 -9.37
N SER A 203 1.02 7.68 -9.00
CA SER A 203 0.70 8.12 -7.64
C SER A 203 -0.37 7.20 -7.05
N ASP A 204 0.02 6.29 -6.15
CA ASP A 204 -0.92 5.43 -5.43
C ASP A 204 -1.44 6.17 -4.20
N GLU A 205 -2.69 6.62 -4.29
CA GLU A 205 -3.36 7.47 -3.31
C GLU A 205 -4.47 6.71 -2.54
N ILE A 206 -4.37 5.38 -2.49
CA ILE A 206 -5.40 4.52 -1.87
C ILE A 206 -5.67 4.85 -0.39
N TYR A 207 -4.72 5.52 0.29
CA TYR A 207 -4.84 5.94 1.68
C TYR A 207 -5.16 7.44 1.86
N GLU A 208 -5.54 8.17 0.80
CA GLU A 208 -5.75 9.62 0.86
C GLU A 208 -6.63 10.09 2.03
N HIS A 209 -7.67 9.33 2.37
CA HIS A 209 -8.60 9.65 3.47
C HIS A 209 -8.08 9.23 4.86
N ILE A 210 -6.98 8.50 4.93
CA ILE A 210 -6.31 8.15 6.19
C ILE A 210 -5.02 8.95 6.24
N ASN A 211 -5.20 10.27 6.31
CA ASN A 211 -4.15 11.28 6.38
C ASN A 211 -4.38 12.12 7.64
N PHE A 212 -3.36 12.28 8.48
CA PHE A 212 -3.48 12.92 9.79
C PHE A 212 -2.86 14.32 9.85
N ILE A 213 -2.24 14.79 8.77
CA ILE A 213 -1.53 16.08 8.72
C ILE A 213 -2.24 17.16 7.88
N GLY A 214 -3.51 16.96 7.55
CA GLY A 214 -4.30 17.92 6.79
C GLY A 214 -4.94 17.36 5.55
N GLU A 215 -5.12 18.18 4.54
CA GLU A 215 -5.67 17.76 3.26
C GLU A 215 -4.64 16.95 2.46
N HIS A 216 -5.11 15.93 1.74
CA HIS A 216 -4.27 15.17 0.84
C HIS A 216 -3.82 16.05 -0.34
N VAL A 217 -2.55 15.99 -0.67
CA VAL A 217 -1.99 16.67 -1.85
C VAL A 217 -1.60 15.61 -2.88
N SER A 218 -2.22 15.68 -4.05
CA SER A 218 -1.85 14.84 -5.19
C SER A 218 -0.75 15.51 -6.01
N ILE A 219 0.23 14.73 -6.49
CA ILE A 219 1.23 15.24 -7.43
C ILE A 219 0.58 15.67 -8.77
N ALA A 220 -0.62 15.19 -9.08
CA ALA A 220 -1.40 15.61 -10.25
C ALA A 220 -1.94 17.04 -10.15
N GLU A 221 -1.86 17.71 -8.98
CA GLU A 221 -2.20 19.13 -8.83
C GLU A 221 -1.16 20.05 -9.48
N PHE A 222 0.04 19.55 -9.77
CA PHE A 222 1.09 20.31 -10.46
C PHE A 222 0.91 20.19 -11.97
N GLU A 223 0.45 21.25 -12.61
CA GLU A 223 0.04 21.27 -14.02
C GLU A 223 1.16 20.83 -14.97
N SER A 224 2.43 21.13 -14.64
CA SER A 224 3.60 20.75 -15.45
C SER A 224 3.82 19.25 -15.62
N VAL A 225 3.25 18.42 -14.71
CA VAL A 225 3.38 16.96 -14.76
C VAL A 225 2.06 16.23 -14.91
N LYS A 226 0.93 16.90 -14.75
CA LYS A 226 -0.42 16.32 -14.69
C LYS A 226 -0.72 15.34 -15.82
N ASP A 227 -0.37 15.68 -17.05
CA ASP A 227 -0.60 14.81 -18.21
C ASP A 227 0.21 13.50 -18.19
N ARG A 228 1.17 13.40 -17.31
CA ARG A 228 2.03 12.22 -17.13
C ARG A 228 1.77 11.48 -15.83
N VAL A 229 0.84 11.98 -15.00
CA VAL A 229 0.46 11.34 -13.75
C VAL A 229 -0.67 10.35 -14.00
N ILE A 230 -0.54 9.18 -13.42
CA ILE A 230 -1.58 8.17 -13.29
C ILE A 230 -1.93 8.06 -11.81
N ILE A 231 -3.08 8.57 -11.42
CA ILE A 231 -3.61 8.41 -10.07
C ILE A 231 -4.20 7.02 -9.95
N ILE A 232 -3.84 6.31 -8.90
CA ILE A 232 -4.41 5.03 -8.52
C ILE A 232 -5.14 5.21 -7.18
N ASN A 233 -6.40 4.81 -7.13
CA ASN A 233 -7.19 4.93 -5.91
C ASN A 233 -8.32 3.89 -5.88
N GLY A 234 -9.19 3.92 -4.85
CA GLY A 234 -10.31 3.00 -4.71
C GLY A 234 -10.98 3.05 -3.34
N LEU A 235 -11.91 2.15 -3.12
CA LEU A 235 -12.74 2.12 -1.92
C LEU A 235 -12.24 1.18 -0.82
N SER A 236 -11.18 0.41 -1.10
CA SER A 236 -10.73 -0.67 -0.20
C SER A 236 -10.42 -0.21 1.22
N LYS A 237 -9.86 1.00 1.39
CA LYS A 237 -9.37 1.49 2.68
C LYS A 237 -10.35 2.46 3.34
N ALA A 238 -10.69 3.54 2.65
CA ALA A 238 -11.56 4.58 3.17
C ALA A 238 -12.99 4.10 3.49
N TYR A 239 -13.47 3.08 2.80
CA TYR A 239 -14.84 2.57 2.95
C TYR A 239 -14.90 1.14 3.49
N ALA A 240 -13.78 0.59 4.00
CA ALA A 240 -13.71 -0.79 4.49
C ALA A 240 -14.25 -1.81 3.47
N MET A 241 -13.79 -1.71 2.22
CA MET A 241 -14.30 -2.49 1.08
C MET A 241 -13.20 -3.33 0.41
N THR A 242 -12.27 -3.88 1.17
CA THR A 242 -11.16 -4.69 0.62
C THR A 242 -11.66 -5.88 -0.20
N GLY A 243 -12.68 -6.58 0.28
CA GLY A 243 -13.29 -7.74 -0.37
C GLY A 243 -14.22 -7.40 -1.55
N TRP A 244 -14.64 -6.14 -1.70
CA TRP A 244 -15.53 -5.71 -2.79
C TRP A 244 -14.80 -5.52 -4.12
N ARG A 245 -13.48 -5.40 -4.09
CA ARG A 245 -12.60 -5.33 -5.26
C ARG A 245 -12.95 -4.19 -6.22
N LEU A 246 -12.97 -2.95 -5.75
CA LEU A 246 -13.17 -1.77 -6.59
C LEU A 246 -12.04 -0.76 -6.39
N GLY A 247 -11.37 -0.43 -7.50
CA GLY A 247 -10.39 0.62 -7.62
C GLY A 247 -10.52 1.31 -8.96
N PHE A 248 -9.74 2.34 -9.18
CA PHE A 248 -9.70 3.05 -10.46
C PHE A 248 -8.33 3.65 -10.72
N SER A 249 -8.07 3.96 -11.99
CA SER A 249 -7.03 4.89 -12.41
C SER A 249 -7.67 6.13 -13.04
N ALA A 250 -7.04 7.30 -12.83
CA ALA A 250 -7.34 8.54 -13.54
C ALA A 250 -6.04 9.06 -14.18
N SER A 251 -6.07 9.32 -15.49
CA SER A 251 -4.89 9.69 -16.27
C SER A 251 -5.27 10.46 -17.52
N ASN A 252 -4.30 10.84 -18.34
CA ASN A 252 -4.60 11.34 -19.66
C ASN A 252 -5.39 10.30 -20.50
N LYS A 253 -6.12 10.78 -21.51
CA LYS A 253 -7.03 9.94 -22.30
C LYS A 253 -6.34 8.77 -23.00
N ALA A 254 -5.12 8.97 -23.51
CA ALA A 254 -4.40 7.91 -24.23
C ALA A 254 -4.03 6.74 -23.31
N ILE A 255 -3.61 7.03 -22.07
CA ILE A 255 -3.32 5.99 -21.05
C ILE A 255 -4.61 5.32 -20.60
N ALA A 256 -5.69 6.08 -20.37
CA ALA A 256 -6.98 5.52 -20.02
C ALA A 256 -7.50 4.54 -21.09
N ASP A 257 -7.42 4.90 -22.37
CA ASP A 257 -7.80 4.03 -23.48
C ASP A 257 -6.93 2.77 -23.57
N ALA A 258 -5.64 2.89 -23.30
CA ALA A 258 -4.73 1.74 -23.26
C ALA A 258 -5.08 0.79 -22.10
N CYS A 259 -5.36 1.32 -20.92
CA CYS A 259 -5.79 0.52 -19.75
C CYS A 259 -7.15 -0.17 -19.99
N ASP A 260 -8.12 0.54 -20.59
CA ASP A 260 -9.41 -0.05 -20.99
C ASP A 260 -9.22 -1.21 -21.98
N LYS A 261 -8.40 -0.99 -23.02
CA LYS A 261 -8.06 -2.01 -24.01
C LYS A 261 -7.40 -3.23 -23.38
N LEU A 262 -6.40 -3.04 -22.49
CA LEU A 262 -5.75 -4.16 -21.79
C LEU A 262 -6.75 -4.91 -20.90
N GLN A 263 -7.52 -4.17 -20.10
CA GLN A 263 -8.51 -4.75 -19.19
C GLN A 263 -9.56 -5.57 -19.95
N SER A 264 -9.94 -5.15 -21.16
CA SER A 264 -10.89 -5.88 -22.00
C SER A 264 -10.43 -7.30 -22.35
N GLN A 265 -9.12 -7.52 -22.41
CA GLN A 265 -8.51 -8.83 -22.74
C GLN A 265 -8.23 -9.67 -21.50
N VAL A 266 -8.14 -9.06 -20.30
CA VAL A 266 -7.73 -9.75 -19.06
C VAL A 266 -8.93 -10.13 -18.20
N THR A 267 -9.83 -9.17 -17.89
CA THR A 267 -10.92 -9.36 -16.92
C THR A 267 -12.28 -8.86 -17.42
N SER A 268 -12.34 -8.06 -18.48
CA SER A 268 -13.52 -7.25 -18.85
C SER A 268 -13.88 -6.24 -17.74
N GLY A 269 -15.13 -5.81 -17.64
CA GLY A 269 -15.60 -4.89 -16.61
C GLY A 269 -15.59 -5.54 -15.22
N THR A 270 -15.36 -4.74 -14.17
CA THR A 270 -15.47 -5.23 -12.79
C THR A 270 -16.93 -5.48 -12.41
N CYS A 271 -17.18 -6.12 -11.28
CA CYS A 271 -18.51 -6.52 -10.79
C CYS A 271 -19.51 -5.36 -10.85
N SER A 272 -20.61 -5.54 -11.58
CA SER A 272 -21.65 -4.52 -11.80
C SER A 272 -22.27 -4.05 -10.49
N ILE A 273 -22.58 -4.97 -9.57
CA ILE A 273 -23.16 -4.68 -8.26
C ILE A 273 -22.22 -3.79 -7.45
N THR A 274 -20.93 -4.12 -7.43
CA THR A 274 -19.90 -3.32 -6.75
C THR A 274 -19.77 -1.93 -7.39
N GLN A 275 -19.94 -1.79 -8.70
CA GLN A 275 -19.88 -0.50 -9.36
C GLN A 275 -21.03 0.43 -8.93
N HIS A 276 -22.24 -0.09 -8.78
CA HIS A 276 -23.39 0.68 -8.27
C HIS A 276 -23.18 1.09 -6.80
N ALA A 277 -22.64 0.19 -5.97
CA ALA A 277 -22.25 0.53 -4.61
C ALA A 277 -21.16 1.59 -4.56
N GLY A 278 -20.19 1.50 -5.46
CA GLY A 278 -19.11 2.47 -5.59
C GLY A 278 -19.58 3.85 -6.00
N ALA A 279 -20.54 3.95 -6.92
CA ALA A 279 -21.17 5.22 -7.29
C ALA A 279 -21.85 5.86 -6.08
N ALA A 280 -22.59 5.10 -5.28
CA ALA A 280 -23.20 5.58 -4.05
C ALA A 280 -22.16 6.04 -3.02
N ALA A 281 -21.04 5.31 -2.88
CA ALA A 281 -19.95 5.68 -1.98
C ALA A 281 -19.36 7.05 -2.33
N TYR A 282 -19.01 7.31 -3.60
CA TYR A 282 -18.42 8.57 -4.03
C TYR A 282 -19.39 9.75 -4.08
N GLN A 283 -20.71 9.48 -4.18
CA GLN A 283 -21.78 10.48 -4.13
C GLN A 283 -22.25 10.77 -2.71
N GLY A 284 -22.00 9.87 -1.77
CA GLY A 284 -22.48 9.94 -0.39
C GLY A 284 -21.67 10.88 0.51
N SER A 285 -22.08 10.93 1.79
CA SER A 285 -21.35 11.66 2.83
C SER A 285 -20.03 10.97 3.18
N LEU A 286 -19.01 11.78 3.49
CA LEU A 286 -17.74 11.34 4.06
C LEU A 286 -17.75 11.16 5.59
N ASP A 287 -18.92 11.29 6.25
CA ASP A 287 -18.97 11.26 7.72
C ASP A 287 -18.42 9.97 8.31
N SER A 288 -18.80 8.81 7.76
CA SER A 288 -18.26 7.52 8.19
C SER A 288 -16.76 7.37 7.97
N VAL A 289 -16.25 7.95 6.88
CA VAL A 289 -14.82 7.97 6.55
C VAL A 289 -14.06 8.82 7.55
N LYS A 290 -14.58 10.01 7.88
CA LYS A 290 -14.00 10.93 8.86
C LYS A 290 -14.00 10.34 10.27
N GLU A 291 -15.08 9.66 10.67
CA GLU A 291 -15.12 8.98 11.98
C GLU A 291 -14.09 7.84 12.05
N MET A 292 -13.95 7.05 11.00
CA MET A 292 -12.93 6.02 10.92
C MET A 292 -11.52 6.62 10.98
N GLN A 293 -11.25 7.73 10.29
CA GLN A 293 -9.97 8.45 10.35
C GLN A 293 -9.63 8.88 11.79
N LYS A 294 -10.60 9.42 12.54
CA LYS A 294 -10.40 9.81 13.97
C LYS A 294 -10.00 8.61 14.83
N VAL A 295 -10.63 7.46 14.60
CA VAL A 295 -10.28 6.24 15.34
C VAL A 295 -8.87 5.77 14.97
N PHE A 296 -8.50 5.81 13.70
CA PHE A 296 -7.13 5.47 13.28
C PHE A 296 -6.10 6.42 13.87
N LEU A 297 -6.39 7.71 13.95
CA LEU A 297 -5.51 8.68 14.62
C LEU A 297 -5.29 8.32 16.10
N LYS A 298 -6.36 8.00 16.82
CA LYS A 298 -6.28 7.56 18.24
C LYS A 298 -5.47 6.27 18.39
N ARG A 299 -5.69 5.28 17.51
CA ARG A 299 -4.93 4.02 17.50
C ARG A 299 -3.46 4.23 17.18
N ARG A 300 -3.15 5.13 16.25
CA ARG A 300 -1.77 5.53 15.94
C ARG A 300 -1.06 6.05 17.19
N ASP A 301 -1.68 7.01 17.88
CA ASP A 301 -1.08 7.65 19.06
C ASP A 301 -0.89 6.66 20.21
N LEU A 302 -1.85 5.76 20.42
CA LEU A 302 -1.75 4.65 21.36
C LEU A 302 -0.58 3.73 21.04
N VAL A 303 -0.53 3.20 19.80
CA VAL A 303 0.51 2.24 19.40
C VAL A 303 1.89 2.91 19.37
N TYR A 304 1.99 4.19 18.94
CA TYR A 304 3.23 4.96 18.99
C TYR A 304 3.79 5.03 20.41
N THR A 305 2.94 5.35 21.40
CA THR A 305 3.33 5.42 22.79
C THR A 305 3.87 4.08 23.28
N LEU A 306 3.18 2.97 22.93
CA LEU A 306 3.58 1.63 23.37
C LEU A 306 4.88 1.16 22.67
N LEU A 307 5.06 1.46 21.38
CA LEU A 307 6.28 1.08 20.65
C LEU A 307 7.50 1.86 21.13
N LYS A 308 7.36 3.15 21.46
CA LYS A 308 8.46 3.96 22.00
C LYS A 308 9.01 3.46 23.34
N ASP A 309 8.19 2.77 24.10
CA ASP A 309 8.57 2.16 25.38
C ASP A 309 9.39 0.87 25.22
N ILE A 310 9.53 0.36 23.99
CA ILE A 310 10.33 -0.85 23.72
C ILE A 310 11.76 -0.45 23.41
N GLN A 311 12.66 -0.77 24.34
CA GLN A 311 14.10 -0.48 24.17
C GLN A 311 14.66 -1.19 22.93
N GLY A 312 15.35 -0.45 22.10
CA GLY A 312 15.97 -0.97 20.86
C GLY A 312 15.13 -0.76 19.62
N LEU A 313 13.86 -0.40 19.69
CA LEU A 313 13.09 0.05 18.54
C LEU A 313 13.36 1.53 18.23
N LYS A 314 13.58 1.84 16.95
CA LYS A 314 13.52 3.22 16.46
C LYS A 314 12.23 3.38 15.66
N VAL A 315 11.38 4.32 16.07
CA VAL A 315 10.00 4.44 15.56
C VAL A 315 9.77 5.88 15.07
N ASN A 316 9.32 6.05 13.82
CA ASN A 316 8.76 7.31 13.34
C ASN A 316 7.29 7.43 13.72
N LEU A 317 6.74 8.65 13.66
CA LEU A 317 5.30 8.88 13.85
C LEU A 317 4.62 8.91 12.47
N PRO A 318 3.80 7.90 12.11
CA PRO A 318 3.13 7.89 10.82
C PRO A 318 2.20 9.10 10.64
N ALA A 319 2.30 9.75 9.49
CA ALA A 319 1.46 10.88 9.12
C ALA A 319 0.15 10.45 8.43
N GLY A 320 0.05 9.17 8.02
CA GLY A 320 -1.13 8.61 7.36
C GLY A 320 -1.10 7.08 7.30
N ALA A 321 -2.02 6.49 6.54
CA ALA A 321 -2.29 5.05 6.46
C ALA A 321 -2.58 4.45 7.85
N PHE A 322 -2.33 3.16 8.05
CA PHE A 322 -2.52 2.50 9.36
C PHE A 322 -1.39 1.49 9.65
N TYR A 323 -0.14 1.93 9.42
CA TYR A 323 1.05 1.10 9.64
C TYR A 323 2.10 1.85 10.42
N PHE A 324 2.85 1.10 11.24
CA PHE A 324 4.17 1.47 11.72
C PHE A 324 5.23 0.65 10.98
N PHE A 325 6.40 1.25 10.81
CA PHE A 325 7.55 0.58 10.22
C PHE A 325 8.81 0.86 11.03
N PRO A 326 8.88 0.34 12.30
CA PRO A 326 10.04 0.54 13.15
C PRO A 326 11.29 -0.12 12.59
N ASP A 327 12.45 0.54 12.81
CA ASP A 327 13.77 -0.05 12.61
C ASP A 327 14.07 -1.02 13.77
N VAL A 328 14.45 -2.24 13.42
CA VAL A 328 14.66 -3.37 14.33
C VAL A 328 16.09 -3.91 14.34
N ARG A 329 17.03 -3.22 13.69
CA ARG A 329 18.43 -3.66 13.57
C ARG A 329 19.12 -3.97 14.90
N SER A 330 18.71 -3.30 15.98
CA SER A 330 19.26 -3.52 17.32
C SER A 330 19.04 -4.94 17.87
N PHE A 331 18.12 -5.70 17.26
CA PHE A 331 17.83 -7.08 17.65
C PHE A 331 18.59 -8.11 16.80
N PHE A 332 19.22 -7.69 15.72
CA PHE A 332 20.02 -8.60 14.89
C PHE A 332 21.29 -9.05 15.62
N GLY A 333 21.61 -10.33 15.48
CA GLY A 333 22.68 -10.99 16.21
C GLY A 333 22.32 -11.45 17.61
N LYS A 334 21.13 -11.09 18.16
CA LYS A 334 20.68 -11.57 19.47
C LYS A 334 20.21 -13.03 19.40
N THR A 335 20.29 -13.68 20.57
CA THR A 335 19.91 -15.09 20.74
C THR A 335 18.56 -15.18 21.44
N ALA A 336 17.63 -15.94 20.88
CA ALA A 336 16.34 -16.26 21.47
C ALA A 336 16.46 -17.33 22.58
N PRO A 337 15.44 -17.49 23.42
CA PRO A 337 15.46 -18.48 24.54
C PRO A 337 15.70 -19.93 24.10
N ASP A 338 15.29 -20.31 22.87
CA ASP A 338 15.50 -21.63 22.29
C ASP A 338 16.90 -21.83 21.67
N GLY A 339 17.76 -20.79 21.73
CA GLY A 339 19.10 -20.78 21.19
C GLY A 339 19.21 -20.35 19.74
N SER A 340 18.13 -20.05 19.05
CA SER A 340 18.16 -19.51 17.67
C SER A 340 18.69 -18.07 17.65
N ILE A 341 19.38 -17.71 16.57
CA ILE A 341 19.93 -16.36 16.37
C ILE A 341 18.98 -15.59 15.44
N ILE A 342 18.66 -14.37 15.83
CA ILE A 342 17.90 -13.42 15.01
C ILE A 342 18.88 -12.78 14.01
N ALA A 343 19.02 -13.33 12.82
CA ALA A 343 19.97 -12.83 11.83
C ALA A 343 19.43 -11.64 11.01
N ASN A 344 18.11 -11.53 10.86
CA ASN A 344 17.45 -10.56 9.98
C ASN A 344 15.99 -10.31 10.41
N GLY A 345 15.28 -9.46 9.64
CA GLY A 345 13.88 -9.13 9.88
C GLY A 345 12.90 -10.30 9.73
N ASP A 346 13.19 -11.27 8.85
CA ASP A 346 12.35 -12.46 8.68
C ASP A 346 12.43 -13.36 9.92
N ASP A 347 13.63 -13.60 10.43
CA ASP A 347 13.82 -14.36 11.67
C ASP A 347 13.10 -13.69 12.84
N LEU A 348 13.19 -12.36 12.93
CA LEU A 348 12.52 -11.60 13.98
C LEU A 348 10.98 -11.69 13.84
N ALA A 349 10.44 -11.58 12.63
CA ALA A 349 9.01 -11.72 12.38
C ALA A 349 8.49 -13.13 12.73
N LEU A 350 9.25 -14.17 12.37
CA LEU A 350 8.93 -15.57 12.73
C LEU A 350 9.05 -15.80 14.25
N TYR A 351 10.07 -15.23 14.90
CA TYR A 351 10.22 -15.28 16.34
C TYR A 351 9.04 -14.63 17.06
N LEU A 352 8.61 -13.44 16.64
CA LEU A 352 7.45 -12.75 17.22
C LEU A 352 6.15 -13.55 17.00
N LEU A 353 6.00 -14.22 15.87
CA LEU A 353 4.85 -15.09 15.60
C LEU A 353 4.86 -16.31 16.52
N ASN A 354 6.00 -17.01 16.68
CA ASN A 354 6.08 -18.26 17.40
C ASN A 354 6.13 -18.07 18.94
N THR A 355 6.77 -17.01 19.42
CA THR A 355 6.99 -16.74 20.85
C THR A 355 6.00 -15.71 21.38
N GLY A 356 5.78 -14.62 20.66
CA GLY A 356 4.86 -13.55 21.04
C GLY A 356 3.42 -13.79 20.57
N HIS A 357 3.21 -14.74 19.66
CA HIS A 357 1.93 -15.00 19.00
C HIS A 357 1.32 -13.76 18.35
N VAL A 358 2.21 -12.91 17.76
CA VAL A 358 1.83 -11.73 17.00
C VAL A 358 2.40 -11.84 15.60
N ALA A 359 1.53 -11.81 14.59
CA ALA A 359 1.92 -11.85 13.19
C ALA A 359 2.18 -10.42 12.68
N VAL A 360 3.43 -10.13 12.35
CA VAL A 360 3.91 -8.90 11.69
C VAL A 360 4.62 -9.25 10.38
N VAL A 361 5.03 -8.28 9.55
CA VAL A 361 5.68 -8.58 8.28
C VAL A 361 7.09 -7.99 8.26
N SER A 362 8.07 -8.81 7.89
CA SER A 362 9.46 -8.37 7.67
C SER A 362 9.53 -7.24 6.64
N GLY A 363 10.44 -6.31 6.86
CA GLY A 363 10.71 -5.19 5.97
C GLY A 363 11.40 -5.56 4.67
N ASP A 364 12.03 -6.74 4.59
CA ASP A 364 12.75 -7.21 3.40
C ASP A 364 11.89 -7.14 2.14
N SER A 365 10.66 -7.63 2.20
CA SER A 365 9.73 -7.60 1.08
C SER A 365 9.19 -6.21 0.71
N PHE A 366 9.44 -5.20 1.56
CA PHE A 366 9.14 -3.79 1.29
C PHE A 366 10.39 -3.02 0.82
N GLY A 367 11.52 -3.71 0.61
CA GLY A 367 12.78 -3.12 0.17
C GLY A 367 13.62 -2.48 1.27
N ASP A 368 13.29 -2.66 2.54
CA ASP A 368 14.13 -2.28 3.68
C ASP A 368 14.19 -3.42 4.71
N PRO A 369 15.25 -4.24 4.68
CA PRO A 369 15.39 -5.40 5.56
C PRO A 369 15.54 -5.04 7.05
N ASN A 370 15.72 -3.77 7.37
CA ASN A 370 15.91 -3.30 8.74
C ASN A 370 14.59 -3.00 9.46
N GLY A 371 13.48 -3.01 8.75
CA GLY A 371 12.16 -2.68 9.28
C GLY A 371 11.27 -3.87 9.56
N LEU A 372 10.20 -3.64 10.33
CA LEU A 372 9.03 -4.51 10.45
C LEU A 372 7.76 -3.72 10.20
N ARG A 373 6.86 -4.21 9.35
CA ARG A 373 5.55 -3.59 9.21
C ARG A 373 4.57 -4.13 10.24
N ILE A 374 3.98 -3.22 11.02
CA ILE A 374 2.97 -3.47 12.03
C ILE A 374 1.71 -2.70 11.63
N SER A 375 0.61 -3.41 11.31
CA SER A 375 -0.69 -2.78 11.05
C SER A 375 -1.38 -2.43 12.38
N TYR A 376 -1.91 -1.20 12.51
CA TYR A 376 -2.75 -0.83 13.64
C TYR A 376 -4.25 -0.74 13.28
N ALA A 377 -4.65 -1.45 12.23
CA ALA A 377 -6.04 -1.53 11.79
C ALA A 377 -6.85 -2.60 12.56
N ALA A 378 -6.62 -2.72 13.86
CA ALA A 378 -7.29 -3.66 14.74
C ALA A 378 -7.89 -2.94 15.96
N ALA A 379 -8.77 -3.60 16.72
CA ALA A 379 -9.37 -3.06 17.93
C ALA A 379 -8.32 -2.68 19.00
N GLU A 380 -8.58 -1.64 19.79
CA GLU A 380 -7.61 -1.06 20.73
C GLU A 380 -7.12 -2.08 21.76
N ASP A 381 -8.01 -2.92 22.28
CA ASP A 381 -7.66 -4.01 23.23
C ASP A 381 -6.67 -5.01 22.60
N LYS A 382 -6.89 -5.38 21.34
CA LYS A 382 -5.99 -6.26 20.61
C LYS A 382 -4.64 -5.60 20.31
N LEU A 383 -4.63 -4.29 20.04
CA LEU A 383 -3.39 -3.53 19.84
C LEU A 383 -2.57 -3.45 21.13
N ILE A 384 -3.20 -3.16 22.28
CA ILE A 384 -2.52 -3.12 23.58
C ILE A 384 -1.90 -4.49 23.90
N GLU A 385 -2.69 -5.55 23.75
CA GLU A 385 -2.22 -6.91 23.98
C GLU A 385 -1.07 -7.30 23.05
N ALA A 386 -1.20 -7.00 21.75
CA ALA A 386 -0.14 -7.29 20.77
C ALA A 386 1.17 -6.55 21.10
N MET A 387 1.11 -5.26 21.47
CA MET A 387 2.30 -4.50 21.84
C MET A 387 2.94 -5.04 23.12
N SER A 388 2.14 -5.48 24.11
CA SER A 388 2.64 -6.15 25.30
C SER A 388 3.38 -7.45 24.97
N ARG A 389 2.80 -8.29 24.11
CA ARG A 389 3.42 -9.55 23.66
C ARG A 389 4.70 -9.32 22.86
N ILE A 390 4.72 -8.31 21.97
CA ILE A 390 5.94 -7.91 21.23
C ILE A 390 7.02 -7.47 22.21
N LYS A 391 6.69 -6.57 23.15
CA LYS A 391 7.64 -6.10 24.18
C LYS A 391 8.21 -7.27 24.97
N TYR A 392 7.37 -8.12 25.51
CA TYR A 392 7.78 -9.31 26.26
C TYR A 392 8.71 -10.21 25.45
N ALA A 393 8.37 -10.51 24.18
CA ALA A 393 9.19 -11.36 23.35
C ALA A 393 10.57 -10.72 23.07
N LEU A 394 10.61 -9.43 22.75
CA LEU A 394 11.87 -8.71 22.48
C LEU A 394 12.79 -8.62 23.71
N GLU A 395 12.22 -8.47 24.90
CA GLU A 395 12.96 -8.46 26.17
C GLU A 395 13.58 -9.82 26.54
N GLN A 396 13.12 -10.92 25.95
CA GLN A 396 13.74 -12.24 26.12
C GLN A 396 14.99 -12.46 25.28
N LEU A 397 15.25 -11.63 24.27
CA LEU A 397 16.41 -11.71 23.41
C LEU A 397 17.67 -11.27 24.16
N LYS A 398 18.72 -12.07 24.10
CA LYS A 398 20.00 -11.82 24.77
C LYS A 398 21.10 -11.55 23.76
N ASP A 399 22.05 -10.70 24.13
CA ASP A 399 23.26 -10.54 23.33
C ASP A 399 23.96 -11.90 23.16
N ALA A 400 24.45 -12.16 21.94
CA ALA A 400 25.20 -13.39 21.68
C ALA A 400 26.39 -13.49 22.65
N LYS A 401 26.56 -14.63 23.32
CA LYS A 401 27.74 -14.86 24.14
C LYS A 401 28.97 -14.74 23.22
N ALA A 402 29.90 -13.86 23.58
CA ALA A 402 31.19 -13.82 22.91
C ALA A 402 31.77 -15.24 22.93
N VAL A 403 32.00 -15.81 21.76
CA VAL A 403 32.78 -17.07 21.66
C VAL A 403 34.18 -16.74 22.17
N PRO A 404 34.66 -17.39 23.23
CA PRO A 404 36.06 -17.18 23.65
C PRO A 404 36.96 -17.46 22.44
N ALA A 405 37.83 -16.51 22.10
CA ALA A 405 38.86 -16.74 21.10
C ALA A 405 39.71 -17.94 21.58
N VAL A 406 39.69 -19.04 20.81
CA VAL A 406 40.50 -20.22 21.05
C VAL A 406 41.97 -19.95 20.64
#